data_f594e5a2c839913fc5bd27cba709d503
#
_entry.id   f594e5a2c839913fc5bd27cba709d503
#
_cell.length_a   1.000
_cell.length_b   1.000
_cell.length_c   1.000
_cell.angle_alpha   90.00
_cell.angle_beta   90.00
_cell.angle_gamma   90.00
#
_symmetry.space_group_name_H-M   'P 1'
#
loop_
_entity.id
_entity.type
_entity.pdbx_description
1 polymer ?
#
loop_
_entity_poly.entity_id
_entity_poly.type
_entity_poly.pdbx_seq_one_letter_code
_entity_poly.pdbx_strand_id
1 'polypeptide(L)'
;MWIILFSIALAISFVYLNAVPYLRLKDFMKAQAESGRTFTRLNDAKIWVAIQVAMILFSIILGIIDRQNESTVAIAIALTGSFGGNIFAAQVNRCLYYNDSGFIMGNKYIPYKSVKDFERKRGVLRIVDVTTYSGERGKMTPGCANMVRTQKEARERRKEK
;
A
#
# COMPACT_ATOMS: atom_id res chain seq x y z
N MET A 1 -15.23 1.81 30.75
CA MET A 1 -16.21 2.23 29.71
C MET A 1 -15.66 3.33 28.79
N TRP A 2 -15.19 4.49 29.26
CA TRP A 2 -14.64 5.57 28.42
C TRP A 2 -13.42 5.15 27.59
N ILE A 3 -12.53 4.35 28.18
CA ILE A 3 -11.33 3.84 27.50
C ILE A 3 -11.71 2.98 26.28
N ILE A 4 -12.73 2.15 26.39
CA ILE A 4 -13.22 1.32 25.28
C ILE A 4 -13.81 2.18 24.16
N LEU A 5 -14.65 3.18 24.51
CA LEU A 5 -15.21 4.10 23.52
C LEU A 5 -14.12 4.88 22.77
N PHE A 6 -13.12 5.35 23.51
CA PHE A 6 -11.97 6.03 22.89
C PHE A 6 -11.19 5.10 21.93
N SER A 7 -10.97 3.84 22.35
CA SER A 7 -10.28 2.85 21.52
C SER A 7 -11.06 2.50 20.25
N ILE A 8 -12.39 2.44 20.32
CA ILE A 8 -13.26 2.24 19.15
C ILE A 8 -13.12 3.43 18.20
N ALA A 9 -13.21 4.66 18.71
CA ALA A 9 -13.07 5.85 17.89
C ALA A 9 -11.69 5.91 17.21
N LEU A 10 -10.62 5.57 17.93
CA LEU A 10 -9.27 5.50 17.41
C LEU A 10 -9.14 4.43 16.31
N ALA A 11 -9.68 3.23 16.54
CA ALA A 11 -9.67 2.14 15.57
C ALA A 11 -10.40 2.52 14.27
N ILE A 12 -11.60 3.10 14.37
CA ILE A 12 -12.38 3.57 13.22
C ILE A 12 -11.60 4.65 12.46
N SER A 13 -11.05 5.63 13.18
CA SER A 13 -10.26 6.72 12.57
C SER A 13 -9.06 6.18 11.80
N PHE A 14 -8.34 5.21 12.37
CA PHE A 14 -7.17 4.61 11.74
C PHE A 14 -7.53 3.82 10.48
N VAL A 15 -8.60 3.03 10.52
CA VAL A 15 -9.13 2.32 9.36
C VAL A 15 -9.55 3.31 8.28
N TYR A 16 -10.30 4.36 8.64
CA TYR A 16 -10.75 5.38 7.70
C TYR A 16 -9.59 6.08 6.99
N LEU A 17 -8.60 6.57 7.75
CA LEU A 17 -7.43 7.28 7.20
C LEU A 17 -6.65 6.43 6.20
N ASN A 18 -6.59 5.11 6.39
CA ASN A 18 -5.88 4.21 5.49
C ASN A 18 -6.77 3.69 4.34
N ALA A 19 -8.09 3.60 4.54
CA ALA A 19 -9.03 3.18 3.51
C ALA A 19 -9.25 4.26 2.44
N VAL A 20 -9.26 5.54 2.81
CA VAL A 20 -9.49 6.66 1.86
C VAL A 20 -8.48 6.66 0.69
N PRO A 21 -7.15 6.56 0.90
CA PRO A 21 -6.19 6.45 -0.20
C PRO A 21 -6.44 5.24 -1.10
N TYR A 22 -6.83 4.10 -0.52
CA TYR A 22 -7.16 2.89 -1.26
C TYR A 22 -8.40 3.07 -2.14
N LEU A 23 -9.46 3.67 -1.61
CA LEU A 23 -10.69 3.96 -2.36
C LEU A 23 -10.40 4.93 -3.52
N ARG A 24 -9.65 6.00 -3.28
CA ARG A 24 -9.21 6.94 -4.33
C ARG A 24 -8.39 6.25 -5.42
N LEU A 25 -7.49 5.33 -5.05
CA LEU A 25 -6.74 4.54 -6.01
C LEU A 25 -7.68 3.66 -6.86
N LYS A 26 -8.67 3.02 -6.23
CA LYS A 26 -9.67 2.19 -6.92
C LYS A 26 -10.51 3.01 -7.90
N ASP A 27 -10.97 4.19 -7.50
CA ASP A 27 -11.74 5.09 -8.37
C ASP A 27 -10.88 5.59 -9.54
N PHE A 28 -9.62 5.94 -9.27
CA PHE A 28 -8.67 6.31 -10.32
C PHE A 28 -8.46 5.17 -11.33
N MET A 29 -8.29 3.92 -10.84
CA MET A 29 -8.15 2.74 -11.68
C MET A 29 -9.39 2.52 -12.56
N LYS A 30 -10.59 2.70 -12.00
CA LYS A 30 -11.84 2.58 -12.72
C LYS A 30 -11.94 3.61 -13.85
N ALA A 31 -11.65 4.87 -13.56
CA ALA A 31 -11.64 5.94 -14.57
C ALA A 31 -10.62 5.68 -15.69
N GLN A 32 -9.44 5.11 -15.36
CA GLN A 32 -8.45 4.72 -16.36
C GLN A 32 -8.92 3.54 -17.22
N ALA A 33 -9.63 2.56 -16.64
CA ALA A 33 -10.19 1.44 -17.37
C ALA A 33 -11.30 1.90 -18.34
N GLU A 34 -12.14 2.83 -17.94
CA GLU A 34 -13.16 3.45 -18.78
C GLU A 34 -12.52 4.22 -19.99
N SER A 35 -11.31 4.74 -19.81
CA SER A 35 -10.52 5.35 -20.90
C SER A 35 -9.77 4.33 -21.78
N GLY A 36 -10.06 3.04 -21.64
CA GLY A 36 -9.46 1.95 -22.44
C GLY A 36 -8.06 1.52 -21.97
N ARG A 37 -7.59 1.98 -20.82
CA ARG A 37 -6.29 1.57 -20.26
C ARG A 37 -6.45 0.40 -19.31
N THR A 38 -5.88 -0.73 -19.66
CA THR A 38 -5.79 -1.90 -18.77
C THR A 38 -4.47 -1.87 -18.00
N PHE A 39 -4.51 -2.37 -16.75
CA PHE A 39 -3.34 -2.47 -15.89
C PHE A 39 -3.18 -3.89 -15.34
N THR A 40 -1.96 -4.36 -15.35
CA THR A 40 -1.56 -5.59 -14.65
C THR A 40 -1.17 -5.22 -13.22
N ARG A 41 -1.58 -6.06 -12.26
CA ARG A 41 -1.25 -5.86 -10.85
C ARG A 41 -0.12 -6.77 -10.42
N LEU A 42 0.98 -6.19 -9.95
CA LEU A 42 2.00 -6.88 -9.17
C LEU A 42 1.67 -6.72 -7.68
N ASN A 43 1.43 -7.83 -6.99
CA ASN A 43 1.08 -7.82 -5.58
C ASN A 43 2.26 -8.28 -4.72
N ASP A 44 3.02 -7.32 -4.21
CA ASP A 44 4.13 -7.52 -3.26
C ASP A 44 3.67 -7.39 -1.79
N ALA A 45 2.35 -7.32 -1.58
CA ALA A 45 1.75 -7.16 -0.26
C ALA A 45 1.33 -8.49 0.40
N LYS A 46 1.36 -9.63 -0.30
CA LYS A 46 0.75 -10.88 0.17
C LYS A 46 1.21 -11.31 1.57
N ILE A 47 2.53 -11.38 1.77
CA ILE A 47 3.11 -11.78 3.06
C ILE A 47 2.77 -10.75 4.14
N TRP A 48 2.84 -9.46 3.81
CA TRP A 48 2.53 -8.39 4.74
C TRP A 48 1.07 -8.43 5.19
N VAL A 49 0.15 -8.65 4.25
CA VAL A 49 -1.29 -8.80 4.57
C VAL A 49 -1.53 -10.03 5.45
N ALA A 50 -0.87 -11.17 5.17
CA ALA A 50 -0.98 -12.36 6.00
C ALA A 50 -0.53 -12.10 7.46
N ILE A 51 0.57 -11.36 7.64
CA ILE A 51 1.03 -10.95 8.97
C ILE A 51 -0.01 -10.06 9.66
N GLN A 52 -0.59 -9.08 8.97
CA GLN A 52 -1.62 -8.21 9.56
C GLN A 52 -2.87 -9.01 9.98
N VAL A 53 -3.31 -9.96 9.16
CA VAL A 53 -4.44 -10.84 9.50
C VAL A 53 -4.13 -11.69 10.73
N ALA A 54 -2.94 -12.27 10.83
CA ALA A 54 -2.52 -13.02 12.01
C ALA A 54 -2.50 -12.14 13.27
N MET A 55 -2.04 -10.89 13.17
CA MET A 55 -2.04 -9.94 14.27
C MET A 55 -3.45 -9.50 14.70
N ILE A 56 -4.39 -9.38 13.75
CA ILE A 56 -5.81 -9.14 14.04
C ILE A 56 -6.38 -10.31 14.85
N LEU A 57 -6.17 -11.54 14.40
CA LEU A 57 -6.65 -12.73 15.10
C LEU A 57 -6.06 -12.82 16.51
N PHE A 58 -4.77 -12.57 16.66
CA PHE A 58 -4.10 -12.51 17.96
C PHE A 58 -4.70 -11.44 18.87
N SER A 59 -4.95 -10.24 18.35
CA SER A 59 -5.57 -9.14 19.13
C SER A 59 -6.98 -9.51 19.61
N ILE A 60 -7.79 -10.14 18.75
CA ILE A 60 -9.14 -10.59 19.10
C ILE A 60 -9.08 -11.65 20.20
N ILE A 61 -8.19 -12.64 20.07
CA ILE A 61 -8.00 -13.71 21.08
C ILE A 61 -7.61 -13.11 22.42
N LEU A 62 -6.67 -12.15 22.45
CA LEU A 62 -6.28 -11.45 23.69
C LEU A 62 -7.48 -10.76 24.35
N GLY A 63 -8.29 -10.04 23.58
CA GLY A 63 -9.47 -9.36 24.10
C GLY A 63 -10.54 -10.32 24.66
N ILE A 64 -10.64 -11.53 24.08
CA ILE A 64 -11.58 -12.56 24.57
C ILE A 64 -11.07 -13.22 25.84
N ILE A 65 -9.77 -13.56 25.92
CA ILE A 65 -9.18 -14.23 27.07
C ILE A 65 -9.28 -13.34 28.33
N ASP A 66 -8.92 -12.07 28.20
CA ASP A 66 -8.90 -11.13 29.34
C ASP A 66 -10.06 -10.11 29.23
N ARG A 67 -11.25 -10.62 28.92
CA ARG A 67 -12.46 -9.79 28.69
C ARG A 67 -12.92 -9.00 29.93
N GLN A 68 -12.47 -9.37 31.11
CA GLN A 68 -12.81 -8.67 32.34
C GLN A 68 -11.94 -7.43 32.57
N ASN A 69 -10.81 -7.33 31.89
CA ASN A 69 -9.90 -6.21 32.00
C ASN A 69 -10.20 -5.20 30.88
N GLU A 70 -10.87 -4.09 31.21
CA GLU A 70 -11.23 -3.04 30.25
C GLU A 70 -10.02 -2.51 29.46
N SER A 71 -8.84 -2.44 30.09
CA SER A 71 -7.63 -1.96 29.43
C SER A 71 -7.15 -2.94 28.35
N THR A 72 -7.17 -4.24 28.61
CA THR A 72 -6.81 -5.27 27.64
C THR A 72 -7.77 -5.28 26.45
N VAL A 73 -9.06 -5.19 26.72
CA VAL A 73 -10.10 -5.10 25.67
C VAL A 73 -9.90 -3.84 24.82
N ALA A 74 -9.63 -2.70 25.45
CA ALA A 74 -9.39 -1.44 24.75
C ALA A 74 -8.15 -1.51 23.83
N ILE A 75 -7.05 -2.10 24.31
CA ILE A 75 -5.83 -2.34 23.52
C ILE A 75 -6.13 -3.29 22.36
N ALA A 76 -6.84 -4.37 22.59
CA ALA A 76 -7.21 -5.33 21.54
C ALA A 76 -8.02 -4.68 20.41
N ILE A 77 -8.98 -3.80 20.75
CA ILE A 77 -9.76 -3.03 19.77
C ILE A 77 -8.86 -2.08 18.98
N ALA A 78 -7.99 -1.32 19.64
CA ALA A 78 -7.09 -0.38 18.98
C ALA A 78 -6.11 -1.09 18.04
N LEU A 79 -5.53 -2.23 18.45
CA LEU A 79 -4.65 -3.05 17.63
C LEU A 79 -5.39 -3.64 16.43
N THR A 80 -6.60 -4.16 16.62
CA THR A 80 -7.43 -4.69 15.53
C THR A 80 -7.69 -3.61 14.46
N GLY A 81 -8.05 -2.40 14.87
CA GLY A 81 -8.23 -1.27 13.96
C GLY A 81 -6.93 -0.87 13.25
N SER A 82 -5.82 -0.82 13.97
CA SER A 82 -4.50 -0.49 13.41
C SER A 82 -4.06 -1.52 12.35
N PHE A 83 -4.15 -2.81 12.65
CA PHE A 83 -3.78 -3.85 11.70
C PHE A 83 -4.75 -3.92 10.52
N GLY A 84 -6.05 -3.71 10.75
CA GLY A 84 -7.07 -3.61 9.70
C GLY A 84 -6.78 -2.44 8.74
N GLY A 85 -6.46 -1.26 9.26
CA GLY A 85 -6.05 -0.10 8.48
C GLY A 85 -4.79 -0.37 7.66
N ASN A 86 -3.80 -1.04 8.24
CA ASN A 86 -2.56 -1.40 7.53
C ASN A 86 -2.76 -2.34 6.34
N ILE A 87 -3.82 -3.14 6.30
CA ILE A 87 -4.17 -3.94 5.13
C ILE A 87 -4.50 -3.03 3.93
N PHE A 88 -5.27 -1.97 4.13
CA PHE A 88 -5.56 -0.99 3.07
C PHE A 88 -4.31 -0.22 2.65
N ALA A 89 -3.51 0.24 3.62
CA ALA A 89 -2.24 0.90 3.33
C ALA A 89 -1.29 0.00 2.50
N ALA A 90 -1.25 -1.30 2.78
CA ALA A 90 -0.45 -2.25 2.03
C ALA A 90 -0.89 -2.37 0.56
N GLN A 91 -2.19 -2.27 0.25
CA GLN A 91 -2.69 -2.29 -1.12
C GLN A 91 -2.22 -1.07 -1.92
N VAL A 92 -2.08 0.08 -1.27
CA VAL A 92 -1.59 1.32 -1.91
C VAL A 92 -0.07 1.32 -2.05
N ASN A 93 0.65 0.91 -0.99
CA ASN A 93 2.09 1.12 -0.88
C ASN A 93 2.93 -0.07 -1.36
N ARG A 94 2.34 -1.28 -1.46
CA ARG A 94 3.04 -2.52 -1.80
C ARG A 94 2.48 -3.23 -3.04
N CYS A 95 1.48 -2.65 -3.71
CA CYS A 95 0.99 -3.12 -4.98
C CYS A 95 1.38 -2.14 -6.08
N LEU A 96 1.83 -2.67 -7.20
CA LEU A 96 2.12 -1.90 -8.40
C LEU A 96 1.08 -2.21 -9.47
N TYR A 97 0.50 -1.19 -10.03
CA TYR A 97 -0.38 -1.28 -11.20
C TYR A 97 0.36 -0.70 -12.41
N TYR A 98 0.60 -1.51 -13.42
CA TYR A 98 1.42 -1.14 -14.57
C TYR A 98 0.86 -1.66 -15.89
N ASN A 99 1.26 -1.04 -16.98
CA ASN A 99 1.00 -1.49 -18.34
C ASN A 99 2.25 -1.27 -19.22
N ASP A 100 2.14 -1.48 -20.53
CA ASP A 100 3.26 -1.31 -21.45
C ASP A 100 3.80 0.12 -21.55
N SER A 101 3.03 1.12 -21.13
CA SER A 101 3.36 2.54 -21.30
C SER A 101 3.83 3.22 -20.03
N GLY A 102 3.44 2.70 -18.84
CA GLY A 102 3.75 3.30 -17.56
C GLY A 102 3.14 2.55 -16.39
N PHE A 103 3.10 3.18 -15.25
CA PHE A 103 2.59 2.60 -14.00
C PHE A 103 1.85 3.66 -13.17
N ILE A 104 1.12 3.20 -12.16
CA ILE A 104 0.43 4.06 -11.22
C ILE A 104 1.28 4.19 -9.96
N MET A 105 1.53 5.42 -9.55
CA MET A 105 2.21 5.78 -8.32
C MET A 105 1.32 6.74 -7.52
N GLY A 106 0.81 6.28 -6.37
CA GLY A 106 -0.27 6.98 -5.69
C GLY A 106 -1.53 7.04 -6.55
N ASN A 107 -2.02 8.23 -6.84
CA ASN A 107 -3.19 8.47 -7.69
C ASN A 107 -2.80 9.09 -9.05
N LYS A 108 -1.58 8.85 -9.52
CA LYS A 108 -1.07 9.41 -10.77
C LYS A 108 -0.53 8.32 -11.67
N TYR A 109 -0.78 8.48 -12.96
CA TYR A 109 -0.17 7.68 -13.99
C TYR A 109 1.19 8.26 -14.38
N ILE A 110 2.24 7.46 -14.25
CA ILE A 110 3.63 7.82 -14.53
C ILE A 110 4.12 7.04 -15.75
N PRO A 111 4.39 7.70 -16.89
CA PRO A 111 5.00 7.05 -18.04
C PRO A 111 6.45 6.61 -17.72
N TYR A 112 6.91 5.46 -18.21
CA TYR A 112 8.28 5.00 -17.98
C TYR A 112 9.35 5.99 -18.40
N LYS A 113 9.10 6.74 -19.49
CA LYS A 113 10.03 7.77 -19.99
C LYS A 113 10.26 8.94 -19.02
N SER A 114 9.33 9.17 -18.10
CA SER A 114 9.44 10.25 -17.11
C SER A 114 10.21 9.83 -15.85
N VAL A 115 10.55 8.56 -15.70
CA VAL A 115 11.33 8.06 -14.55
C VAL A 115 12.79 8.42 -14.74
N LYS A 116 13.32 9.24 -13.81
CA LYS A 116 14.71 9.68 -13.81
C LYS A 116 15.62 8.66 -13.12
N ASP A 117 15.31 8.31 -11.87
CA ASP A 117 16.20 7.52 -11.04
C ASP A 117 15.46 6.65 -10.02
N PHE A 118 16.16 5.61 -9.52
CA PHE A 118 15.76 4.69 -8.47
C PHE A 118 16.80 4.69 -7.37
N GLU A 119 16.53 5.39 -6.28
CA GLU A 119 17.41 5.45 -5.13
C GLU A 119 17.01 4.42 -4.08
N ARG A 120 17.88 3.46 -3.78
CA ARG A 120 17.65 2.47 -2.76
C ARG A 120 18.03 3.00 -1.39
N LYS A 121 17.05 3.24 -0.52
CA LYS A 121 17.33 3.60 0.88
C LYS A 121 17.82 2.39 1.68
N ARG A 122 18.91 2.62 2.40
CA ARG A 122 19.39 1.67 3.40
C ARG A 122 18.45 1.73 4.61
N GLY A 123 17.89 0.58 5.01
CA GLY A 123 17.00 0.49 6.17
C GLY A 123 16.30 -0.86 6.24
N VAL A 124 15.69 -1.15 7.39
CA VAL A 124 14.97 -2.41 7.67
C VAL A 124 13.86 -2.68 6.64
N LEU A 125 13.17 -1.64 6.20
CA LEU A 125 12.02 -1.76 5.29
C LEU A 125 12.37 -1.85 3.81
N ARG A 126 13.64 -1.77 3.43
CA ARG A 126 14.11 -1.89 2.02
C ARG A 126 13.20 -1.16 1.04
N ILE A 127 13.06 0.16 1.19
CA ILE A 127 12.26 1.00 0.31
C ILE A 127 13.14 1.55 -0.82
N VAL A 128 12.57 1.66 -2.02
CA VAL A 128 13.19 2.32 -3.18
C VAL A 128 12.41 3.61 -3.45
N ASP A 129 13.10 4.73 -3.43
CA ASP A 129 12.56 6.01 -3.86
C ASP A 129 12.68 6.08 -5.39
N VAL A 130 11.57 6.38 -6.04
CA VAL A 130 11.50 6.59 -7.49
C VAL A 130 11.32 8.08 -7.72
N THR A 131 12.21 8.67 -8.50
CA THR A 131 12.16 10.10 -8.83
C THR A 131 11.89 10.27 -10.32
N THR A 132 11.00 11.19 -10.68
CA THR A 132 10.71 11.55 -12.06
C THR A 132 11.50 12.79 -12.49
N TYR A 133 11.60 13.03 -13.81
CA TYR A 133 12.20 14.27 -14.33
C TYR A 133 11.41 15.52 -13.94
N SER A 134 10.11 15.40 -13.64
CA SER A 134 9.29 16.50 -13.10
C SER A 134 9.51 16.77 -11.60
N GLY A 135 10.39 16.01 -10.94
CA GLY A 135 10.67 16.15 -9.50
C GLY A 135 9.68 15.42 -8.58
N GLU A 136 8.71 14.72 -9.12
CA GLU A 136 7.82 13.89 -8.31
C GLU A 136 8.59 12.71 -7.72
N ARG A 137 8.32 12.42 -6.45
CA ARG A 137 8.95 11.32 -5.71
C ARG A 137 7.89 10.35 -5.22
N GLY A 138 8.15 9.08 -5.34
CA GLY A 138 7.31 8.01 -4.80
C GLY A 138 8.15 6.92 -4.16
N LYS A 139 7.53 6.19 -3.25
CA LYS A 139 8.15 5.06 -2.55
C LYS A 139 7.57 3.76 -3.06
N MET A 140 8.44 2.79 -3.33
CA MET A 140 8.06 1.47 -3.79
C MET A 140 8.81 0.38 -3.03
N THR A 141 8.24 -0.82 -3.01
CA THR A 141 9.00 -2.01 -2.60
C THR A 141 10.06 -2.35 -3.65
N PRO A 142 11.14 -3.05 -3.28
CA PRO A 142 12.16 -3.48 -4.25
C PRO A 142 11.60 -4.31 -5.40
N GLY A 143 10.61 -5.17 -5.14
CA GLY A 143 9.94 -5.96 -6.17
C GLY A 143 9.22 -5.08 -7.20
N CYS A 144 8.45 -4.10 -6.73
CA CYS A 144 7.77 -3.12 -7.59
C CYS A 144 8.78 -2.26 -8.39
N ALA A 145 9.83 -1.78 -7.74
CA ALA A 145 10.86 -0.95 -8.40
C ALA A 145 11.63 -1.74 -9.48
N ASN A 146 11.96 -3.01 -9.22
CA ASN A 146 12.61 -3.88 -10.21
C ASN A 146 11.69 -4.09 -11.42
N MET A 147 10.38 -4.32 -11.22
CA MET A 147 9.43 -4.45 -12.33
C MET A 147 9.40 -3.18 -13.18
N VAL A 148 9.30 -2.00 -12.57
CA VAL A 148 9.33 -0.72 -13.29
C VAL A 148 10.62 -0.54 -14.08
N ARG A 149 11.78 -0.90 -13.52
CA ARG A 149 13.08 -0.85 -14.18
C ARG A 149 13.12 -1.77 -15.40
N THR A 150 12.72 -3.04 -15.22
CA THR A 150 12.68 -4.03 -16.31
C THR A 150 11.80 -3.58 -17.47
N GLN A 151 10.62 -3.05 -17.17
CA GLN A 151 9.70 -2.53 -18.21
C GLN A 151 10.26 -1.29 -18.92
N LYS A 152 10.93 -0.39 -18.19
CA LYS A 152 11.62 0.75 -18.77
C LYS A 152 12.71 0.30 -19.75
N GLU A 153 13.60 -0.58 -19.32
CA GLU A 153 14.69 -1.13 -20.16
C GLU A 153 14.18 -1.89 -21.40
N ALA A 154 13.14 -2.72 -21.22
CA ALA A 154 12.51 -3.45 -22.32
C ALA A 154 11.95 -2.49 -23.40
N ARG A 155 11.41 -1.35 -22.97
CA ARG A 155 10.90 -0.33 -23.87
C ARG A 155 12.00 0.44 -24.58
N GLU A 156 13.10 0.73 -23.91
CA GLU A 156 14.26 1.39 -24.52
C GLU A 156 14.84 0.51 -25.62
N ARG A 157 15.05 -0.78 -25.38
CA ARG A 157 15.52 -1.76 -26.38
C ARG A 157 14.58 -1.91 -27.60
N ARG A 158 13.26 -1.72 -27.43
CA ARG A 158 12.30 -1.77 -28.56
C ARG A 158 12.37 -0.54 -29.45
N LYS A 159 12.93 0.57 -28.98
CA LYS A 159 13.11 1.80 -29.80
C LYS A 159 14.42 1.81 -30.57
N GLU A 160 15.38 0.98 -30.17
CA GLU A 160 16.68 0.85 -30.81
C GLU A 160 16.67 -0.16 -31.98
N LYS A 161 15.57 -0.89 -32.13
CA LYS A 161 15.29 -1.78 -33.27
C LYS A 161 14.36 -1.11 -34.29
#